data_2283eacedd0bb5fb14b5bd7bac6b355f
#
_entry.id   2283eacedd0bb5fb14b5bd7bac6b355f
#
_cell.length_a   1.000
_cell.length_b   1.000
_cell.length_c   1.000
_cell.angle_alpha   90.00
_cell.angle_beta   90.00
_cell.angle_gamma   90.00
#
_symmetry.space_group_name_H-M   'P 1'
#
loop_
_entity.id
_entity.type
_entity.pdbx_description
1 polymer ?
#
loop_
_entity_poly.entity_id
_entity_poly.type
_entity_poly.pdbx_seq_one_letter_code
_entity_poly.pdbx_strand_id
1 'polypeptide(L)'
;MLKGATPVISVFILGGAGKPKNISSLRDILRKNCTIALIGEQQFFSQCENPDFALVEIENLSRITAPNAIILCKEPFEVPNVVLLPADAVGLLSSDNLNAAEWIRRCGIRAITLGMSSKDTLTLSSITSDSAVLCLQRAISDLSGNTLDPVEIPLSLSRRYDAFSILCAAAIFSLSGKIDILKQILF
;
A
#
# COMPACT_ATOMS: atom_id res chain seq x y z
N MET A 1 -1.99 4.31 33.29
CA MET A 1 -1.21 4.35 32.03
C MET A 1 -2.20 4.23 30.88
N LEU A 2 -2.42 5.31 30.16
CA LEU A 2 -3.18 5.27 28.91
C LEU A 2 -2.37 4.41 27.93
N LYS A 3 -2.92 3.29 27.47
CA LYS A 3 -2.33 2.58 26.31
C LYS A 3 -2.27 3.59 25.19
N GLY A 4 -1.04 3.95 24.76
CA GLY A 4 -0.86 4.84 23.64
C GLY A 4 -1.63 4.28 22.44
N ALA A 5 -2.54 5.07 21.90
CA ALA A 5 -3.26 4.69 20.69
C ALA A 5 -2.23 4.44 19.59
N THR A 6 -2.29 3.28 18.96
CA THR A 6 -1.45 3.01 17.77
C THR A 6 -1.77 4.06 16.73
N PRO A 7 -0.78 4.78 16.19
CA PRO A 7 -1.06 5.84 15.22
C PRO A 7 -1.71 5.24 13.98
N VAL A 8 -2.74 5.92 13.47
CA VAL A 8 -3.41 5.55 12.22
C VAL A 8 -2.42 5.72 11.06
N ILE A 9 -2.23 4.68 10.27
CA ILE A 9 -1.37 4.75 9.08
C ILE A 9 -2.19 5.29 7.91
N SER A 10 -1.73 6.39 7.31
CA SER A 10 -2.40 7.03 6.19
C SER A 10 -1.85 6.50 4.86
N VAL A 11 -2.74 5.97 4.02
CA VAL A 11 -2.43 5.49 2.66
C VAL A 11 -3.08 6.44 1.67
N PHE A 12 -2.28 7.27 1.04
CA PHE A 12 -2.72 8.21 0.00
C PHE A 12 -2.66 7.54 -1.36
N ILE A 13 -3.80 7.48 -2.04
CA ILE A 13 -3.94 6.85 -3.34
C ILE A 13 -3.93 7.94 -4.39
N LEU A 14 -2.83 8.04 -5.12
CA LEU A 14 -2.60 9.06 -6.14
C LEU A 14 -2.64 8.47 -7.54
N GLY A 15 -3.15 9.25 -8.51
CA GLY A 15 -3.19 8.88 -9.93
C GLY A 15 -4.40 9.50 -10.62
N GLY A 16 -4.42 9.46 -11.94
CA GLY A 16 -5.34 10.23 -12.78
C GLY A 16 -6.83 9.92 -12.62
N ALA A 17 -7.63 10.85 -13.15
CA ALA A 17 -9.08 10.78 -13.29
C ALA A 17 -9.47 9.65 -14.25
N GLY A 18 -9.63 8.47 -13.76
CA GLY A 18 -10.11 7.31 -14.50
C GLY A 18 -10.63 6.27 -13.54
N LYS A 19 -11.47 5.33 -14.00
CA LYS A 19 -11.89 4.22 -13.12
C LYS A 19 -10.65 3.50 -12.64
N PRO A 20 -10.29 3.61 -11.36
CA PRO A 20 -9.06 3.02 -10.85
C PRO A 20 -9.15 1.52 -11.03
N LYS A 21 -8.21 0.95 -11.76
CA LYS A 21 -8.07 -0.50 -11.77
C LYS A 21 -7.82 -0.91 -10.32
N ASN A 22 -8.75 -1.70 -9.78
CA ASN A 22 -8.54 -2.57 -8.63
C ASN A 22 -8.41 -1.99 -7.20
N ILE A 23 -8.65 -0.71 -6.96
CA ILE A 23 -8.71 -0.17 -5.58
C ILE A 23 -9.82 -0.84 -4.76
N SER A 24 -10.91 -1.27 -5.39
CA SER A 24 -11.97 -2.03 -4.72
C SER A 24 -11.46 -3.35 -4.13
N SER A 25 -10.62 -4.08 -4.85
CA SER A 25 -10.02 -5.33 -4.37
C SER A 25 -9.09 -5.08 -3.18
N LEU A 26 -8.24 -4.05 -3.26
CA LEU A 26 -7.39 -3.64 -2.15
C LEU A 26 -8.21 -3.27 -0.90
N ARG A 27 -9.27 -2.45 -1.08
CA ARG A 27 -10.18 -2.09 0.03
C ARG A 27 -10.81 -3.32 0.67
N ASP A 28 -11.26 -4.29 -0.13
CA ASP A 28 -11.85 -5.52 0.36
C ASP A 28 -10.86 -6.35 1.20
N ILE A 29 -9.62 -6.52 0.71
CA ILE A 29 -8.57 -7.23 1.44
C ILE A 29 -8.30 -6.56 2.79
N LEU A 30 -8.12 -5.23 2.80
CA LEU A 30 -7.85 -4.50 4.02
C LEU A 30 -9.02 -4.56 5.00
N ARG A 31 -10.28 -4.36 4.53
CA ARG A 31 -11.48 -4.39 5.38
C ARG A 31 -11.74 -5.74 6.04
N LYS A 32 -11.34 -6.82 5.43
CA LYS A 32 -11.49 -8.17 6.03
C LYS A 32 -10.53 -8.40 7.18
N ASN A 33 -9.39 -7.74 7.18
CA ASN A 33 -8.26 -8.07 8.05
C ASN A 33 -7.89 -6.95 9.03
N CYS A 34 -8.39 -5.73 8.80
CA CYS A 34 -8.09 -4.55 9.61
C CYS A 34 -9.28 -3.61 9.64
N THR A 35 -9.27 -2.67 10.60
CA THR A 35 -10.22 -1.56 10.61
C THR A 35 -9.71 -0.45 9.69
N ILE A 36 -10.59 0.07 8.83
CA ILE A 36 -10.23 1.13 7.88
C ILE A 36 -11.17 2.33 7.96
N ALA A 37 -10.62 3.51 7.67
CA ALA A 37 -11.36 4.68 7.23
C ALA A 37 -11.14 4.92 5.74
N LEU A 38 -12.18 5.38 5.05
CA LEU A 38 -12.13 5.80 3.65
C LEU A 38 -12.41 7.30 3.59
N ILE A 39 -11.51 8.04 2.97
CA ILE A 39 -11.57 9.49 2.84
C ILE A 39 -11.48 9.82 1.36
N GLY A 40 -12.53 10.36 0.80
CA GLY A 40 -12.59 10.84 -0.57
C GLY A 40 -13.11 12.27 -0.63
N GLU A 41 -13.14 12.88 -1.81
CA GLU A 41 -13.57 14.26 -1.97
C GLU A 41 -15.01 14.53 -1.50
N GLN A 42 -15.89 13.54 -1.66
CA GLN A 42 -17.32 13.67 -1.35
C GLN A 42 -17.81 12.63 -0.34
N GLN A 43 -16.91 11.83 0.22
CA GLN A 43 -17.30 10.76 1.14
C GLN A 43 -16.28 10.58 2.26
N PHE A 44 -16.82 10.32 3.44
CA PHE A 44 -16.06 9.85 4.58
C PHE A 44 -16.77 8.63 5.17
N PHE A 45 -16.01 7.61 5.47
CA PHE A 45 -16.49 6.41 6.15
C PHE A 45 -15.39 5.92 7.09
N SER A 46 -15.76 5.52 8.30
CA SER A 46 -14.86 4.84 9.22
C SER A 46 -15.56 3.69 9.92
N GLN A 47 -14.88 2.56 10.07
CA GLN A 47 -15.40 1.40 10.80
C GLN A 47 -15.38 1.61 12.33
N CYS A 48 -14.51 2.49 12.83
CA CYS A 48 -14.35 2.80 14.25
C CYS A 48 -13.69 4.18 14.43
N GLU A 49 -13.58 4.65 15.68
CA GLU A 49 -12.94 5.93 16.00
C GLU A 49 -11.45 5.97 15.69
N ASN A 50 -10.74 4.83 15.91
CA ASN A 50 -9.30 4.70 15.68
C ASN A 50 -9.03 3.54 14.73
N PRO A 51 -9.17 3.73 13.40
CA PRO A 51 -8.90 2.70 12.42
C PRO A 51 -7.40 2.41 12.31
N ASP A 52 -7.04 1.19 11.90
CA ASP A 52 -5.65 0.82 11.61
C ASP A 52 -5.10 1.62 10.42
N PHE A 53 -5.93 1.81 9.39
CA PHE A 53 -5.56 2.52 8.17
C PHE A 53 -6.59 3.55 7.77
N ALA A 54 -6.12 4.72 7.29
CA ALA A 54 -6.91 5.70 6.58
C ALA A 54 -6.54 5.68 5.10
N LEU A 55 -7.45 5.23 4.24
CA LEU A 55 -7.29 5.27 2.79
C LEU A 55 -7.81 6.60 2.27
N VAL A 56 -6.92 7.42 1.74
CA VAL A 56 -7.21 8.78 1.28
C VAL A 56 -7.12 8.80 -0.24
N GLU A 57 -8.24 9.04 -0.91
CA GLU A 57 -8.34 9.14 -2.37
C GLU A 57 -8.87 10.53 -2.75
N ILE A 58 -7.95 11.46 -2.96
CA ILE A 58 -8.22 12.87 -3.31
C ILE A 58 -7.37 13.24 -4.52
N GLU A 59 -8.01 13.74 -5.58
CA GLU A 59 -7.33 14.00 -6.85
C GLU A 59 -6.38 15.21 -6.79
N ASN A 60 -6.76 16.28 -6.06
CA ASN A 60 -6.06 17.56 -6.04
C ASN A 60 -5.34 17.82 -4.72
N LEU A 61 -4.48 16.89 -4.29
CA LEU A 61 -3.64 17.10 -3.11
C LEU A 61 -2.42 17.95 -3.46
N SER A 62 -2.19 19.01 -2.67
CA SER A 62 -1.00 19.86 -2.79
C SER A 62 0.04 19.62 -1.69
N ARG A 63 -0.37 19.06 -0.54
CA ARG A 63 0.51 18.78 0.59
C ARG A 63 0.00 17.62 1.41
N ILE A 64 0.91 16.75 1.81
CA ILE A 64 0.69 15.68 2.78
C ILE A 64 1.65 15.93 3.96
N THR A 65 1.09 16.04 5.17
CA THR A 65 1.87 16.26 6.40
C THR A 65 1.74 15.12 7.40
N ALA A 66 0.97 14.08 7.05
CA ALA A 66 0.82 12.90 7.89
C ALA A 66 2.18 12.17 8.02
N PRO A 67 2.68 11.91 9.22
CA PRO A 67 3.89 11.11 9.41
C PRO A 67 3.63 9.68 8.95
N ASN A 68 4.67 8.97 8.55
CA ASN A 68 4.60 7.57 8.09
C ASN A 68 3.57 7.36 6.97
N ALA A 69 3.45 8.32 6.04
CA ALA A 69 2.52 8.23 4.94
C ALA A 69 2.97 7.18 3.92
N ILE A 70 2.03 6.35 3.48
CA ILE A 70 2.21 5.46 2.33
C ILE A 70 1.56 6.13 1.13
N ILE A 71 2.30 6.26 0.02
CA ILE A 71 1.83 6.86 -1.22
C ILE A 71 1.66 5.76 -2.26
N LEU A 72 0.43 5.35 -2.52
CA LEU A 72 0.11 4.36 -3.53
C LEU A 72 -0.13 5.05 -4.89
N CYS A 73 0.77 4.81 -5.84
CA CYS A 73 0.63 5.28 -7.22
C CYS A 73 -0.20 4.28 -8.02
N LYS A 74 -1.46 4.62 -8.33
CA LYS A 74 -2.34 3.79 -9.16
C LYS A 74 -2.02 3.93 -10.66
N GLU A 75 -2.54 3.02 -11.48
CA GLU A 75 -2.43 3.07 -12.94
C GLU A 75 -3.79 3.41 -13.57
N PRO A 76 -3.80 4.30 -14.59
CA PRO A 76 -2.69 5.13 -15.07
C PRO A 76 -2.29 6.17 -14.02
N PHE A 77 -1.01 6.53 -13.98
CA PHE A 77 -0.50 7.56 -13.07
C PHE A 77 -0.31 8.87 -13.82
N GLU A 78 -1.11 9.86 -13.47
CA GLU A 78 -0.91 11.24 -13.87
C GLU A 78 -0.10 11.96 -12.80
N VAL A 79 1.00 12.56 -13.21
CA VAL A 79 1.92 13.25 -12.29
C VAL A 79 1.20 14.43 -11.66
N PRO A 80 1.05 14.48 -10.34
CA PRO A 80 0.48 15.64 -9.65
C PRO A 80 1.32 16.89 -9.90
N ASN A 81 0.68 18.05 -10.08
CA ASN A 81 1.38 19.29 -10.39
C ASN A 81 2.42 19.67 -9.32
N VAL A 82 2.05 19.66 -8.07
CA VAL A 82 2.96 19.84 -6.92
C VAL A 82 2.35 19.13 -5.71
N VAL A 83 3.07 18.16 -5.17
CA VAL A 83 2.70 17.56 -3.89
C VAL A 83 3.93 17.62 -2.98
N LEU A 84 3.81 18.33 -1.87
CA LEU A 84 4.82 18.31 -0.82
C LEU A 84 4.58 17.08 0.06
N LEU A 85 5.57 16.19 0.12
CA LEU A 85 5.52 14.95 0.88
C LEU A 85 6.41 15.03 2.12
N PRO A 86 6.07 14.33 3.23
CA PRO A 86 6.98 14.16 4.34
C PRO A 86 8.17 13.29 3.92
N ALA A 87 9.34 13.56 4.47
CA ALA A 87 10.59 12.89 4.11
C ALA A 87 10.60 11.37 4.44
N ASP A 88 9.78 10.96 5.39
CA ASP A 88 9.58 9.58 5.84
C ASP A 88 8.50 8.82 5.04
N ALA A 89 7.86 9.48 4.06
CA ALA A 89 6.88 8.83 3.19
C ALA A 89 7.50 7.68 2.37
N VAL A 90 6.68 6.69 2.06
CA VAL A 90 7.06 5.53 1.26
C VAL A 90 6.14 5.41 0.05
N GLY A 91 6.71 5.41 -1.15
CA GLY A 91 5.99 5.23 -2.40
C GLY A 91 5.81 3.74 -2.73
N LEU A 92 4.57 3.34 -3.05
CA LEU A 92 4.23 2.03 -3.62
C LEU A 92 3.83 2.23 -5.08
N LEU A 93 4.48 1.52 -5.99
CA LEU A 93 4.23 1.64 -7.43
C LEU A 93 4.50 0.33 -8.16
N SER A 94 3.82 0.13 -9.30
CA SER A 94 4.21 -0.91 -10.26
C SER A 94 5.54 -0.54 -10.89
N SER A 95 6.44 -1.51 -11.06
CA SER A 95 7.73 -1.30 -11.74
C SER A 95 7.59 -0.86 -13.21
N ASP A 96 6.46 -1.20 -13.83
CA ASP A 96 6.15 -0.80 -15.20
C ASP A 96 5.66 0.66 -15.32
N ASN A 97 5.34 1.28 -14.18
CA ASN A 97 4.85 2.66 -14.13
C ASN A 97 6.01 3.67 -14.06
N LEU A 98 6.61 3.94 -15.22
CA LEU A 98 7.77 4.84 -15.34
C LEU A 98 7.48 6.28 -14.87
N ASN A 99 6.26 6.79 -15.10
CA ASN A 99 5.87 8.13 -14.64
C ASN A 99 5.83 8.21 -13.11
N ALA A 100 5.27 7.19 -12.44
CA ALA A 100 5.28 7.12 -10.99
C ALA A 100 6.70 6.97 -10.43
N ALA A 101 7.54 6.14 -11.05
CA ALA A 101 8.93 5.96 -10.64
C ALA A 101 9.73 7.26 -10.70
N GLU A 102 9.62 7.99 -11.81
CA GLU A 102 10.30 9.28 -11.97
C GLU A 102 9.76 10.32 -10.99
N TRP A 103 8.46 10.37 -10.76
CA TRP A 103 7.86 11.29 -9.79
C TRP A 103 8.32 10.99 -8.35
N ILE A 104 8.28 9.72 -7.90
CA ILE A 104 8.77 9.31 -6.58
C ILE A 104 10.25 9.67 -6.41
N ARG A 105 11.08 9.43 -7.44
CA ARG A 105 12.49 9.81 -7.45
C ARG A 105 12.69 11.32 -7.28
N ARG A 106 11.89 12.13 -7.95
CA ARG A 106 11.92 13.61 -7.84
C ARG A 106 11.46 14.09 -6.46
N CYS A 107 10.52 13.41 -5.84
CA CYS A 107 10.07 13.70 -4.47
C CYS A 107 11.12 13.32 -3.40
N GLY A 108 12.13 12.52 -3.76
CA GLY A 108 13.19 12.10 -2.85
C GLY A 108 12.74 11.13 -1.75
N ILE A 109 11.61 10.45 -1.95
CA ILE A 109 11.08 9.47 -0.98
C ILE A 109 11.47 8.05 -1.37
N ARG A 110 11.45 7.15 -0.38
CA ARG A 110 11.74 5.72 -0.56
C ARG A 110 10.66 5.06 -1.44
N ALA A 111 11.06 4.19 -2.36
CA ALA A 111 10.18 3.44 -3.24
C ALA A 111 10.17 1.94 -2.90
N ILE A 112 8.98 1.33 -2.96
CA ILE A 112 8.76 -0.12 -2.96
C ILE A 112 8.12 -0.47 -4.30
N THR A 113 8.81 -1.22 -5.14
CA THR A 113 8.30 -1.68 -6.43
C THR A 113 7.51 -2.97 -6.28
N LEU A 114 6.35 -3.00 -6.94
CA LEU A 114 5.40 -4.10 -6.94
C LEU A 114 5.25 -4.64 -8.35
N GLY A 115 5.46 -5.94 -8.55
CA GLY A 115 5.36 -6.53 -9.88
C GLY A 115 5.62 -8.02 -9.90
N MET A 116 5.85 -8.56 -11.09
CA MET A 116 6.06 -10.00 -11.29
C MET A 116 7.51 -10.32 -11.65
N SER A 117 8.41 -9.34 -11.61
CA SER A 117 9.83 -9.52 -11.92
C SER A 117 10.65 -9.75 -10.64
N SER A 118 11.69 -10.55 -10.70
CA SER A 118 12.67 -10.69 -9.61
C SER A 118 13.42 -9.39 -9.29
N LYS A 119 13.29 -8.36 -10.13
CA LYS A 119 13.83 -7.01 -9.88
C LYS A 119 12.92 -6.17 -8.98
N ASP A 120 11.65 -6.56 -8.81
CA ASP A 120 10.73 -5.87 -7.92
C ASP A 120 11.05 -6.13 -6.46
N THR A 121 10.64 -5.24 -5.59
CA THR A 121 10.84 -5.39 -4.15
C THR A 121 9.90 -6.45 -3.58
N LEU A 122 8.62 -6.41 -3.96
CA LEU A 122 7.63 -7.45 -3.69
C LEU A 122 7.14 -8.05 -5.00
N THR A 123 7.09 -9.38 -5.06
CA THR A 123 6.60 -10.14 -6.22
C THR A 123 5.66 -11.25 -5.77
N LEU A 124 4.93 -11.83 -6.73
CA LEU A 124 4.26 -13.11 -6.56
C LEU A 124 5.00 -14.16 -7.40
N SER A 125 5.54 -15.20 -6.77
CA SER A 125 6.18 -16.31 -7.49
C SER A 125 5.13 -17.26 -8.09
N SER A 126 3.95 -17.32 -7.51
CA SER A 126 2.80 -18.03 -8.05
C SER A 126 1.49 -17.37 -7.64
N ILE A 127 0.46 -17.52 -8.45
CA ILE A 127 -0.91 -17.10 -8.17
C ILE A 127 -1.91 -18.05 -8.82
N THR A 128 -2.88 -18.52 -8.03
CA THR A 128 -4.00 -19.36 -8.46
C THR A 128 -5.33 -18.68 -8.08
N SER A 129 -6.44 -19.41 -8.17
CA SER A 129 -7.75 -18.90 -7.75
C SER A 129 -7.90 -18.73 -6.23
N ASP A 130 -7.17 -19.53 -5.46
CA ASP A 130 -7.32 -19.71 -4.02
C ASP A 130 -6.02 -19.53 -3.23
N SER A 131 -4.90 -19.34 -3.90
CA SER A 131 -3.60 -19.17 -3.27
C SER A 131 -2.65 -18.28 -4.08
N ALA A 132 -1.67 -17.71 -3.39
CA ALA A 132 -0.54 -17.02 -3.99
C ALA A 132 0.71 -17.22 -3.11
N VAL A 133 1.90 -17.04 -3.67
CA VAL A 133 3.14 -16.98 -2.88
C VAL A 133 3.74 -15.60 -3.05
N LEU A 134 3.74 -14.84 -1.96
CA LEU A 134 4.39 -13.54 -1.88
C LEU A 134 5.89 -13.72 -1.64
N CYS A 135 6.70 -12.98 -2.38
CA CYS A 135 8.14 -12.95 -2.21
C CYS A 135 8.61 -11.52 -1.94
N LEU A 136 9.18 -11.28 -0.77
CA LEU A 136 9.99 -10.10 -0.49
C LEU A 136 11.40 -10.37 -1.00
N GLN A 137 11.79 -9.76 -2.10
CA GLN A 137 13.04 -10.05 -2.82
C GLN A 137 14.28 -9.42 -2.19
N ARG A 138 14.10 -8.36 -1.40
CA ARG A 138 15.19 -7.64 -0.73
C ARG A 138 14.72 -7.07 0.60
N ALA A 139 15.65 -6.88 1.52
CA ALA A 139 15.34 -6.28 2.81
C ALA A 139 14.74 -4.87 2.64
N ILE A 140 13.69 -4.59 3.41
CA ILE A 140 13.06 -3.27 3.52
C ILE A 140 12.97 -2.87 4.99
N SER A 141 12.84 -1.58 5.26
CA SER A 141 12.47 -1.11 6.60
C SER A 141 10.98 -0.85 6.66
N ASP A 142 10.32 -1.25 7.74
CA ASP A 142 8.95 -0.82 8.02
C ASP A 142 8.87 0.67 8.40
N LEU A 143 7.67 1.18 8.67
CA LEU A 143 7.47 2.57 9.08
C LEU A 143 8.00 2.88 10.49
N SER A 144 8.28 1.87 11.30
CA SER A 144 8.88 2.00 12.62
C SER A 144 10.41 1.88 12.60
N GLY A 145 11.00 1.62 11.42
CA GLY A 145 12.43 1.46 11.22
C GLY A 145 12.97 0.05 11.44
N ASN A 146 12.10 -0.95 11.68
CA ASN A 146 12.53 -2.35 11.78
C ASN A 146 12.84 -2.90 10.39
N THR A 147 13.89 -3.72 10.30
CA THR A 147 14.25 -4.39 9.06
C THR A 147 13.42 -5.66 8.87
N LEU A 148 12.85 -5.82 7.69
CA LEU A 148 12.21 -7.03 7.22
C LEU A 148 13.14 -7.69 6.20
N ASP A 149 13.62 -8.88 6.51
CA ASP A 149 14.49 -9.63 5.63
C ASP A 149 13.70 -10.30 4.49
N PRO A 150 14.38 -10.65 3.38
CA PRO A 150 13.79 -11.41 2.29
C PRO A 150 13.09 -12.68 2.79
N VAL A 151 11.86 -12.90 2.34
CA VAL A 151 11.02 -14.01 2.80
C VAL A 151 9.99 -14.38 1.74
N GLU A 152 9.63 -15.66 1.70
CA GLU A 152 8.48 -16.17 0.95
C GLU A 152 7.34 -16.49 1.91
N ILE A 153 6.14 -16.01 1.60
CA ILE A 153 4.95 -16.16 2.42
C ILE A 153 3.83 -16.74 1.57
N PRO A 154 3.36 -17.97 1.86
CA PRO A 154 2.16 -18.50 1.23
C PRO A 154 0.93 -17.72 1.72
N LEU A 155 0.09 -17.31 0.78
CA LEU A 155 -1.15 -16.58 1.02
C LEU A 155 -2.34 -17.45 0.63
N SER A 156 -3.38 -17.46 1.46
CA SER A 156 -4.68 -18.04 1.12
C SER A 156 -5.61 -16.95 0.58
N LEU A 157 -6.31 -17.23 -0.51
CA LEU A 157 -7.21 -16.28 -1.15
C LEU A 157 -8.67 -16.75 -0.99
N SER A 158 -9.57 -15.87 -0.52
CA SER A 158 -11.00 -16.17 -0.39
C SER A 158 -11.73 -16.14 -1.74
N ARG A 159 -11.13 -15.48 -2.71
CA ARG A 159 -11.59 -15.35 -4.09
C ARG A 159 -10.43 -14.94 -4.98
N ARG A 160 -10.65 -14.93 -6.28
CA ARG A 160 -9.67 -14.41 -7.24
C ARG A 160 -9.52 -12.90 -7.09
N TYR A 161 -8.32 -12.45 -6.77
CA TYR A 161 -7.89 -11.05 -6.78
C TYR A 161 -6.89 -10.83 -7.91
N ASP A 162 -6.73 -9.59 -8.33
CA ASP A 162 -5.63 -9.22 -9.21
C ASP A 162 -4.30 -9.13 -8.44
N ALA A 163 -3.20 -9.42 -9.13
CA ALA A 163 -1.87 -9.49 -8.54
C ALA A 163 -1.46 -8.15 -7.88
N PHE A 164 -1.79 -7.02 -8.50
CA PHE A 164 -1.41 -5.70 -7.98
C PHE A 164 -2.11 -5.41 -6.65
N SER A 165 -3.40 -5.73 -6.51
CA SER A 165 -4.13 -5.56 -5.23
C SER A 165 -3.56 -6.42 -4.11
N ILE A 166 -3.16 -7.66 -4.40
CA ILE A 166 -2.50 -8.55 -3.43
C ILE A 166 -1.17 -7.93 -2.99
N LEU A 167 -0.34 -7.50 -3.95
CA LEU A 167 0.96 -6.89 -3.68
C LEU A 167 0.83 -5.59 -2.90
N CYS A 168 -0.13 -4.72 -3.23
CA CYS A 168 -0.41 -3.50 -2.48
C CYS A 168 -0.77 -3.78 -1.02
N ALA A 169 -1.70 -4.73 -0.79
CA ALA A 169 -2.10 -5.10 0.57
C ALA A 169 -0.92 -5.68 1.35
N ALA A 170 -0.16 -6.58 0.74
CA ALA A 170 1.03 -7.16 1.34
C ALA A 170 2.09 -6.10 1.70
N ALA A 171 2.32 -5.13 0.81
CA ALA A 171 3.24 -4.01 1.07
C ALA A 171 2.77 -3.14 2.25
N ILE A 172 1.47 -2.82 2.30
CA ILE A 172 0.87 -2.03 3.40
C ILE A 172 1.03 -2.78 4.73
N PHE A 173 0.72 -4.07 4.79
CA PHE A 173 0.91 -4.89 5.99
C PHE A 173 2.39 -4.97 6.40
N SER A 174 3.29 -5.20 5.45
CA SER A 174 4.74 -5.24 5.71
C SER A 174 5.25 -3.92 6.27
N LEU A 175 4.91 -2.80 5.64
CA LEU A 175 5.31 -1.47 6.09
C LEU A 175 4.71 -1.08 7.45
N SER A 176 3.53 -1.58 7.78
CA SER A 176 2.89 -1.34 9.08
C SER A 176 3.39 -2.23 10.22
N GLY A 177 4.42 -3.05 10.00
CA GLY A 177 4.92 -4.01 10.98
C GLY A 177 3.98 -5.21 11.21
N LYS A 178 2.99 -5.41 10.34
CA LYS A 178 1.97 -6.46 10.44
C LYS A 178 2.23 -7.64 9.48
N ILE A 179 3.48 -7.88 9.09
CA ILE A 179 3.83 -8.93 8.11
C ILE A 179 3.38 -10.32 8.56
N ASP A 180 3.38 -10.61 9.85
CA ASP A 180 2.95 -11.91 10.37
C ASP A 180 1.44 -12.16 10.20
N ILE A 181 0.65 -11.12 10.04
CA ILE A 181 -0.76 -11.23 9.67
C ILE A 181 -0.90 -11.96 8.34
N LEU A 182 0.00 -11.69 7.38
CA LEU A 182 -0.05 -12.30 6.04
C LEU A 182 -0.07 -13.83 6.04
N LYS A 183 0.51 -14.45 7.07
CA LYS A 183 0.53 -15.91 7.22
C LYS A 183 -0.78 -16.50 7.74
N GLN A 184 -1.65 -15.67 8.28
CA GLN A 184 -2.84 -16.09 9.05
C GLN A 184 -4.14 -15.62 8.41
N ILE A 185 -4.08 -14.62 7.55
CA ILE A 185 -5.28 -14.01 6.95
C ILE A 185 -5.71 -14.73 5.67
N LEU A 186 -7.00 -14.64 5.43
CA LEU A 186 -7.61 -15.03 4.17
C LEU A 186 -7.82 -13.74 3.33
N PHE A 187 -7.07 -13.61 2.27
CA PHE A 187 -7.23 -12.50 1.32
C PHE A 187 -8.58 -12.54 0.61
#